data_26ae8d988cc1a08185bd5d193f109b93
#
_entry.id   26ae8d988cc1a08185bd5d193f109b93
#
_cell.length_a   1.000
_cell.length_b   1.000
_cell.length_c   1.000
_cell.angle_alpha   90.00
_cell.angle_beta   90.00
_cell.angle_gamma   90.00
#
_symmetry.space_group_name_H-M   'P 1'
#
loop_
_entity.id
_entity.type
_entity.pdbx_description
1 polymer ?
#
loop_
_entity_poly.entity_id
_entity_poly.type
_entity_poly.pdbx_seq_one_letter_code
_entity_poly.pdbx_strand_id
1 'polypeptide(L)'
;MPTADFSITCDRLIFFRMIRAILFDMGGTLDGDGLHWQDRFLALYKTVGVELPRETIRDAFDAAERRSALDETIASSSFTPMTGLYVKWQLEYLGLTDPDLAQNLVEGFVAPVRQVAAENAQLLASLVQRGFELGVVSNGCGNVDKLCEDFGYAPFLSLIVDSRRVGLFKPDPAIFRYAAEKIGGDPGTILMVGDSFERDVLPAKKVGLKAAWLEGVTPRECPDPSQVDIHLRRLADLPAALSAASLALA
;
A
#
# COMPACT_ATOMS: atom_id res chain seq x y z
N MET A 1 3.07 -26.00 -37.87
CA MET A 1 1.99 -25.39 -37.09
C MET A 1 2.40 -25.48 -35.63
N PRO A 2 2.69 -24.41 -34.90
CA PRO A 2 2.97 -24.48 -33.48
C PRO A 2 1.63 -24.66 -32.75
N THR A 3 1.52 -25.72 -31.97
CA THR A 3 0.43 -25.94 -31.01
C THR A 3 0.51 -24.85 -29.93
N ALA A 4 -0.47 -23.96 -29.93
CA ALA A 4 -0.61 -22.97 -28.85
C ALA A 4 -0.74 -23.71 -27.51
N ASP A 5 0.08 -23.31 -26.55
CA ASP A 5 0.14 -23.87 -25.21
C ASP A 5 -1.15 -23.54 -24.43
N PHE A 6 -2.12 -24.47 -24.50
CA PHE A 6 -3.44 -24.38 -23.84
C PHE A 6 -3.34 -24.51 -22.30
N SER A 7 -2.17 -24.88 -21.74
CA SER A 7 -2.01 -25.12 -20.31
C SER A 7 -1.97 -23.82 -19.50
N ILE A 8 -1.37 -22.76 -20.05
CA ILE A 8 -1.23 -21.46 -19.35
C ILE A 8 -2.57 -20.72 -19.19
N THR A 9 -3.50 -20.94 -20.12
CA THR A 9 -4.84 -20.31 -20.07
C THR A 9 -5.76 -20.96 -19.03
N CYS A 10 -5.68 -22.27 -18.84
CA CYS A 10 -6.55 -22.99 -17.91
C CYS A 10 -6.21 -22.71 -16.44
N ASP A 11 -4.91 -22.66 -16.08
CA ASP A 11 -4.45 -22.36 -14.73
C ASP A 11 -4.75 -20.93 -14.29
N ARG A 12 -4.64 -19.96 -15.21
CA ARG A 12 -5.04 -18.57 -14.92
C ARG A 12 -6.54 -18.42 -14.64
N LEU A 13 -7.37 -19.17 -15.32
CA LEU A 13 -8.83 -19.13 -15.20
C LEU A 13 -9.32 -19.74 -13.89
N ILE A 14 -8.71 -20.84 -13.45
CA ILE A 14 -8.97 -21.47 -12.15
C ILE A 14 -8.53 -20.52 -11.02
N PHE A 15 -7.44 -19.80 -11.21
CA PHE A 15 -6.88 -18.85 -10.29
C PHE A 15 -7.84 -17.73 -9.85
N PHE A 16 -8.50 -17.06 -10.80
CA PHE A 16 -9.36 -15.91 -10.50
C PHE A 16 -10.75 -16.30 -9.96
N ARG A 17 -11.22 -17.52 -10.22
CA ARG A 17 -12.41 -18.07 -9.56
C ARG A 17 -12.21 -18.39 -8.08
N MET A 18 -10.96 -18.41 -7.61
CA MET A 18 -10.59 -18.84 -6.27
C MET A 18 -10.20 -17.71 -5.33
N ILE A 19 -9.99 -16.47 -5.80
CA ILE A 19 -9.67 -15.36 -4.90
C ILE A 19 -10.91 -15.05 -4.05
N ARG A 20 -10.77 -15.23 -2.74
CA ARG A 20 -11.78 -14.99 -1.73
C ARG A 20 -11.50 -13.70 -0.96
N ALA A 21 -10.23 -13.47 -0.64
CA ALA A 21 -9.81 -12.34 0.18
C ALA A 21 -8.70 -11.52 -0.52
N ILE A 22 -8.70 -10.22 -0.25
CA ILE A 22 -7.70 -9.29 -0.78
C ILE A 22 -7.09 -8.54 0.41
N LEU A 23 -5.77 -8.64 0.53
CA LEU A 23 -4.97 -7.88 1.49
C LEU A 23 -4.30 -6.73 0.76
N PHE A 24 -4.36 -5.54 1.34
CA PHE A 24 -3.75 -4.34 0.78
C PHE A 24 -2.62 -3.85 1.67
N ASP A 25 -1.53 -3.37 1.07
CA ASP A 25 -0.66 -2.43 1.74
C ASP A 25 -1.33 -1.07 1.89
N MET A 26 -0.88 -0.26 2.87
CA MET A 26 -1.41 1.08 3.10
C MET A 26 -0.59 2.14 2.38
N GLY A 27 0.66 2.33 2.82
CA GLY A 27 1.51 3.44 2.40
C GLY A 27 2.04 3.30 0.98
N GLY A 28 1.64 4.18 0.07
CA GLY A 28 1.94 4.05 -1.36
C GLY A 28 0.92 3.23 -2.13
N THR A 29 0.11 2.42 -1.47
CA THR A 29 -0.93 1.60 -2.10
C THR A 29 -2.31 2.23 -1.91
N LEU A 30 -2.96 2.05 -0.76
CA LEU A 30 -4.30 2.59 -0.51
C LEU A 30 -4.33 4.13 -0.37
N ASP A 31 -3.24 4.73 0.06
CA ASP A 31 -3.10 6.18 0.21
C ASP A 31 -2.29 6.86 -0.91
N GLY A 32 -1.70 6.08 -1.81
CA GLY A 32 -0.71 6.58 -2.77
C GLY A 32 -0.92 6.25 -4.24
N ASP A 33 -1.72 5.22 -4.56
CA ASP A 33 -1.91 4.70 -5.93
C ASP A 33 -0.57 4.44 -6.66
N GLY A 34 0.39 3.82 -5.94
CA GLY A 34 1.74 3.52 -6.42
C GLY A 34 2.77 4.63 -6.19
N LEU A 35 2.41 5.71 -5.50
CA LEU A 35 3.34 6.78 -5.13
C LEU A 35 3.67 6.71 -3.63
N HIS A 36 4.88 6.22 -3.32
CA HIS A 36 5.36 6.11 -1.94
C HIS A 36 5.53 7.49 -1.28
N TRP A 37 5.34 7.57 0.03
CA TRP A 37 5.43 8.81 0.82
C TRP A 37 6.74 9.57 0.60
N GLN A 38 7.88 8.87 0.56
CA GLN A 38 9.19 9.47 0.34
C GLN A 38 9.25 10.22 -1.00
N ASP A 39 8.76 9.62 -2.09
CA ASP A 39 8.76 10.27 -3.40
C ASP A 39 7.76 11.42 -3.46
N ARG A 40 6.64 11.32 -2.73
CA ARG A 40 5.68 12.42 -2.57
C ARG A 40 6.31 13.61 -1.84
N PHE A 41 7.03 13.39 -0.74
CA PHE A 41 7.75 14.46 -0.05
C PHE A 41 8.85 15.08 -0.93
N LEU A 42 9.61 14.27 -1.66
CA LEU A 42 10.62 14.78 -2.62
C LEU A 42 10.02 15.74 -3.64
N ALA A 43 8.87 15.38 -4.23
CA ALA A 43 8.18 16.25 -5.17
C ALA A 43 7.64 17.52 -4.50
N LEU A 44 7.09 17.39 -3.30
CA LEU A 44 6.47 18.47 -2.56
C LEU A 44 7.49 19.53 -2.11
N TYR A 45 8.66 19.13 -1.58
CA TYR A 45 9.72 20.07 -1.22
C TYR A 45 10.11 20.96 -2.41
N LYS A 46 10.26 20.37 -3.60
CA LYS A 46 10.52 21.14 -4.83
C LYS A 46 9.39 22.11 -5.16
N THR A 47 8.13 21.70 -4.98
CA THR A 47 6.95 22.54 -5.26
C THR A 47 6.87 23.75 -4.33
N VAL A 48 7.28 23.60 -3.07
CA VAL A 48 7.30 24.71 -2.09
C VAL A 48 8.60 25.52 -2.13
N GLY A 49 9.46 25.32 -3.14
CA GLY A 49 10.66 26.13 -3.38
C GLY A 49 11.87 25.76 -2.53
N VAL A 50 11.88 24.58 -1.90
CA VAL A 50 13.04 24.07 -1.15
C VAL A 50 13.95 23.30 -2.10
N GLU A 51 15.07 23.94 -2.48
CA GLU A 51 16.08 23.36 -3.35
C GLU A 51 17.19 22.68 -2.54
N LEU A 52 16.99 21.42 -2.21
CA LEU A 52 17.98 20.57 -1.54
C LEU A 52 18.29 19.34 -2.38
N PRO A 53 19.50 18.75 -2.23
CA PRO A 53 19.82 17.47 -2.87
C PRO A 53 18.78 16.41 -2.52
N ARG A 54 18.41 15.59 -3.50
CA ARG A 54 17.42 14.51 -3.31
C ARG A 54 17.75 13.61 -2.12
N GLU A 55 19.03 13.29 -1.95
CA GLU A 55 19.53 12.44 -0.85
C GLU A 55 19.29 13.10 0.51
N THR A 56 19.52 14.41 0.63
CA THR A 56 19.28 15.15 1.88
C THR A 56 17.82 15.08 2.33
N ILE A 57 16.87 15.21 1.37
CA ILE A 57 15.44 15.08 1.67
C ILE A 57 15.07 13.64 2.02
N ARG A 58 15.68 12.66 1.36
CA ARG A 58 15.51 11.23 1.71
C ARG A 58 15.99 10.94 3.12
N ASP A 59 17.17 11.41 3.48
CA ASP A 59 17.74 11.23 4.82
C ASP A 59 16.83 11.85 5.90
N ALA A 60 16.25 13.02 5.62
CA ALA A 60 15.29 13.67 6.51
C ALA A 60 14.01 12.83 6.67
N PHE A 61 13.48 12.27 5.57
CA PHE A 61 12.33 11.36 5.63
C PHE A 61 12.65 10.10 6.42
N ASP A 62 13.80 9.46 6.15
CA ASP A 62 14.23 8.25 6.85
C ASP A 62 14.49 8.50 8.35
N ALA A 63 14.95 9.70 8.71
CA ALA A 63 15.08 10.12 10.12
C ALA A 63 13.70 10.25 10.79
N ALA A 64 12.72 10.82 10.08
CA ALA A 64 11.34 10.90 10.56
C ALA A 64 10.70 9.51 10.71
N GLU A 65 10.92 8.60 9.74
CA GLU A 65 10.50 7.19 9.82
C GLU A 65 11.06 6.47 11.05
N ARG A 66 12.37 6.60 11.28
CA ARG A 66 13.00 5.99 12.48
C ARG A 66 12.43 6.56 13.78
N ARG A 67 12.14 7.87 13.82
CA ARG A 67 11.55 8.52 14.99
C ARG A 67 10.11 8.08 15.22
N SER A 68 9.32 7.92 14.15
CA SER A 68 7.91 7.49 14.22
C SER A 68 7.76 6.10 14.85
N ALA A 69 8.72 5.21 14.61
CA ALA A 69 8.72 3.87 15.19
C ALA A 69 8.87 3.88 16.73
N LEU A 70 9.40 4.96 17.32
CA LEU A 70 9.67 5.11 18.75
C LEU A 70 8.70 6.05 19.47
N ASP A 71 7.97 6.88 18.71
CA ASP A 71 7.08 7.90 19.29
C ASP A 71 5.70 7.33 19.57
N GLU A 72 5.30 7.37 20.86
CA GLU A 72 4.00 6.83 21.30
C GLU A 72 2.82 7.71 20.86
N THR A 73 3.05 9.00 20.56
CA THR A 73 1.97 9.91 20.14
C THR A 73 1.43 9.53 18.75
N ILE A 74 2.28 8.97 17.90
CA ILE A 74 1.87 8.48 16.57
C ILE A 74 0.87 7.34 16.67
N ALA A 75 1.04 6.43 17.61
CA ALA A 75 0.18 5.25 17.76
C ALA A 75 -1.32 5.60 17.98
N SER A 76 -1.60 6.83 18.41
CA SER A 76 -2.97 7.35 18.58
C SER A 76 -3.35 8.44 17.57
N SER A 77 -2.45 8.80 16.65
CA SER A 77 -2.65 9.89 15.72
C SER A 77 -3.45 9.47 14.49
N SER A 78 -4.40 10.30 14.07
CA SER A 78 -5.01 10.24 12.74
C SER A 78 -4.06 10.84 11.69
N PHE A 79 -4.44 10.78 10.42
CA PHE A 79 -3.55 11.07 9.29
C PHE A 79 -2.93 12.49 9.30
N THR A 80 -3.76 13.53 9.50
CA THR A 80 -3.24 14.92 9.45
C THR A 80 -2.27 15.24 10.60
N PRO A 81 -2.56 14.93 11.88
CA PRO A 81 -1.61 15.08 12.96
C PRO A 81 -0.32 14.26 12.76
N MET A 82 -0.44 13.01 12.28
CA MET A 82 0.73 12.18 11.96
C MET A 82 1.60 12.84 10.89
N THR A 83 1.01 13.35 9.80
CA THR A 83 1.74 14.07 8.75
C THR A 83 2.44 15.29 9.32
N GLY A 84 1.79 16.03 10.22
CA GLY A 84 2.39 17.18 10.92
C GLY A 84 3.64 16.80 11.73
N LEU A 85 3.62 15.65 12.41
CA LEU A 85 4.81 15.15 13.11
C LEU A 85 5.94 14.78 12.15
N TYR A 86 5.63 14.10 11.04
CA TYR A 86 6.61 13.76 9.99
C TYR A 86 7.25 15.01 9.39
N VAL A 87 6.46 16.03 9.05
CA VAL A 87 6.95 17.31 8.53
C VAL A 87 7.84 18.00 9.59
N LYS A 88 7.38 18.09 10.83
CA LYS A 88 8.16 18.66 11.93
C LYS A 88 9.53 18.00 12.05
N TRP A 89 9.59 16.67 12.08
CA TRP A 89 10.85 15.94 12.24
C TRP A 89 11.78 16.07 11.05
N GLN A 90 11.24 16.11 9.83
CA GLN A 90 12.01 16.39 8.62
C GLN A 90 12.61 17.80 8.66
N LEU A 91 11.84 18.82 9.02
CA LEU A 91 12.30 20.19 9.12
C LEU A 91 13.35 20.37 10.23
N GLU A 92 13.17 19.73 11.39
CA GLU A 92 14.18 19.67 12.45
C GLU A 92 15.50 19.07 11.94
N TYR A 93 15.45 17.97 11.20
CA TYR A 93 16.63 17.32 10.60
C TYR A 93 17.34 18.24 9.58
N LEU A 94 16.57 18.97 8.78
CA LEU A 94 17.06 19.88 7.75
C LEU A 94 17.51 21.24 8.31
N GLY A 95 17.29 21.53 9.59
CA GLY A 95 17.59 22.81 10.20
C GLY A 95 16.70 23.96 9.71
N LEU A 96 15.49 23.64 9.22
CA LEU A 96 14.51 24.59 8.72
C LEU A 96 13.47 24.88 9.80
N THR A 97 13.17 26.18 10.05
CA THR A 97 12.29 26.61 11.15
C THR A 97 11.11 27.50 10.71
N ASP A 98 10.83 27.54 9.41
CA ASP A 98 9.76 28.37 8.85
C ASP A 98 8.37 27.71 9.08
N PRO A 99 7.47 28.35 9.87
CA PRO A 99 6.13 27.82 10.13
C PRO A 99 5.23 27.75 8.89
N ASP A 100 5.37 28.71 7.96
CA ASP A 100 4.59 28.74 6.72
C ASP A 100 5.02 27.59 5.80
N LEU A 101 6.31 27.29 5.76
CA LEU A 101 6.83 26.12 5.08
C LEU A 101 6.26 24.83 5.67
N ALA A 102 6.22 24.71 7.00
CA ALA A 102 5.66 23.54 7.68
C ALA A 102 4.18 23.34 7.32
N GLN A 103 3.39 24.40 7.36
CA GLN A 103 1.98 24.35 6.99
C GLN A 103 1.78 23.96 5.53
N ASN A 104 2.52 24.58 4.60
CA ASN A 104 2.46 24.27 3.17
C ASN A 104 2.81 22.82 2.86
N LEU A 105 3.81 22.24 3.56
CA LEU A 105 4.18 20.84 3.43
C LEU A 105 3.08 19.91 3.95
N VAL A 106 2.47 20.21 5.09
CA VAL A 106 1.37 19.39 5.62
C VAL A 106 0.16 19.43 4.68
N GLU A 107 -0.29 20.62 4.28
CA GLU A 107 -1.46 20.78 3.41
C GLU A 107 -1.23 20.15 2.03
N GLY A 108 -0.05 20.41 1.43
CA GLY A 108 0.31 19.86 0.13
C GLY A 108 0.48 18.34 0.13
N PHE A 109 0.79 17.73 1.29
CA PHE A 109 0.83 16.27 1.43
C PHE A 109 -0.57 15.70 1.69
N VAL A 110 -1.33 16.29 2.61
CA VAL A 110 -2.61 15.77 3.09
C VAL A 110 -3.70 15.80 2.01
N ALA A 111 -3.83 16.90 1.27
CA ALA A 111 -4.93 17.07 0.34
C ALA A 111 -4.95 16.03 -0.79
N PRO A 112 -3.84 15.76 -1.52
CA PRO A 112 -3.82 14.73 -2.56
C PRO A 112 -4.03 13.32 -2.00
N VAL A 113 -3.49 13.01 -0.80
CA VAL A 113 -3.68 11.70 -0.18
C VAL A 113 -5.15 11.47 0.17
N ARG A 114 -5.84 12.48 0.74
CA ARG A 114 -7.27 12.38 1.05
C ARG A 114 -8.13 12.20 -0.20
N GLN A 115 -7.74 12.80 -1.32
CA GLN A 115 -8.43 12.58 -2.60
C GLN A 115 -8.30 11.12 -3.04
N VAL A 116 -7.07 10.58 -3.08
CA VAL A 116 -6.82 9.17 -3.42
C VAL A 116 -7.56 8.24 -2.45
N ALA A 117 -7.53 8.55 -1.15
CA ALA A 117 -8.22 7.76 -0.15
C ALA A 117 -9.74 7.72 -0.37
N ALA A 118 -10.36 8.84 -0.74
CA ALA A 118 -11.79 8.88 -1.03
C ALA A 118 -12.17 8.04 -2.27
N GLU A 119 -11.34 8.05 -3.31
CA GLU A 119 -11.52 7.19 -4.50
C GLU A 119 -11.36 5.71 -4.12
N ASN A 120 -10.36 5.38 -3.32
CA ASN A 120 -10.10 4.01 -2.88
C ASN A 120 -11.15 3.49 -1.88
N ALA A 121 -11.79 4.34 -1.08
CA ALA A 121 -12.94 3.92 -0.26
C ALA A 121 -14.10 3.39 -1.12
N GLN A 122 -14.36 4.05 -2.27
CA GLN A 122 -15.37 3.57 -3.23
C GLN A 122 -14.96 2.24 -3.88
N LEU A 123 -13.66 2.08 -4.20
CA LEU A 123 -13.12 0.83 -4.70
C LEU A 123 -13.32 -0.31 -3.70
N LEU A 124 -12.94 -0.10 -2.42
CA LEU A 124 -13.11 -1.11 -1.37
C LEU A 124 -14.58 -1.50 -1.20
N ALA A 125 -15.50 -0.51 -1.18
CA ALA A 125 -16.93 -0.77 -1.13
C ALA A 125 -17.40 -1.65 -2.30
N SER A 126 -16.92 -1.39 -3.51
CA SER A 126 -17.26 -2.18 -4.70
C SER A 126 -16.74 -3.63 -4.63
N LEU A 127 -15.55 -3.82 -4.06
CA LEU A 127 -14.97 -5.15 -3.88
C LEU A 127 -15.74 -5.97 -2.82
N VAL A 128 -16.15 -5.35 -1.71
CA VAL A 128 -17.03 -5.98 -0.72
C VAL A 128 -18.37 -6.40 -1.33
N GLN A 129 -19.01 -5.52 -2.15
CA GLN A 129 -20.25 -5.84 -2.86
C GLN A 129 -20.09 -7.01 -3.82
N ARG A 130 -18.88 -7.25 -4.35
CA ARG A 130 -18.56 -8.41 -5.19
C ARG A 130 -18.23 -9.67 -4.38
N GLY A 131 -18.31 -9.62 -3.05
CA GLY A 131 -18.15 -10.76 -2.15
C GLY A 131 -16.71 -11.01 -1.71
N PHE A 132 -15.76 -10.09 -1.95
CA PHE A 132 -14.40 -10.21 -1.43
C PHE A 132 -14.34 -9.82 0.04
N GLU A 133 -13.59 -10.58 0.82
CA GLU A 133 -13.17 -10.20 2.17
C GLU A 133 -11.88 -9.37 2.07
N LEU A 134 -11.86 -8.21 2.75
CA LEU A 134 -10.75 -7.27 2.61
C LEU A 134 -9.99 -7.09 3.93
N GLY A 135 -8.66 -6.91 3.81
CA GLY A 135 -7.81 -6.59 4.93
C GLY A 135 -6.65 -5.66 4.54
N VAL A 136 -5.98 -5.13 5.56
CA VAL A 136 -4.77 -4.30 5.42
C VAL A 136 -3.61 -4.98 6.12
N VAL A 137 -2.42 -4.98 5.49
CA VAL A 137 -1.15 -5.43 6.07
C VAL A 137 -0.11 -4.34 5.84
N SER A 138 0.23 -3.59 6.89
CA SER A 138 1.08 -2.40 6.79
C SER A 138 2.26 -2.45 7.76
N ASN A 139 3.42 -1.93 7.31
CA ASN A 139 4.48 -1.52 8.21
C ASN A 139 4.07 -0.20 8.89
N GLY A 140 3.16 -0.30 9.84
CA GLY A 140 2.54 0.83 10.51
C GLY A 140 3.25 1.24 11.79
N CYS A 141 2.85 2.39 12.31
CA CYS A 141 3.38 2.98 13.55
C CYS A 141 2.47 2.71 14.76
N GLY A 142 1.59 1.72 14.69
CA GLY A 142 0.61 1.40 15.73
C GLY A 142 -0.75 2.08 15.54
N ASN A 143 -0.94 2.84 14.46
CA ASN A 143 -2.13 3.66 14.19
C ASN A 143 -2.84 3.32 12.88
N VAL A 144 -2.55 2.17 12.25
CA VAL A 144 -3.15 1.81 10.96
C VAL A 144 -4.69 1.77 11.05
N ASP A 145 -5.25 1.35 12.19
CA ASP A 145 -6.70 1.40 12.43
C ASP A 145 -7.25 2.83 12.39
N LYS A 146 -6.54 3.80 13.02
CA LYS A 146 -6.91 5.21 12.98
C LYS A 146 -6.85 5.80 11.57
N LEU A 147 -5.85 5.40 10.79
CA LEU A 147 -5.77 5.78 9.38
C LEU A 147 -6.93 5.18 8.59
N CYS A 148 -7.26 3.91 8.80
CA CYS A 148 -8.41 3.27 8.16
C CYS A 148 -9.75 3.95 8.54
N GLU A 149 -9.93 4.38 9.80
CA GLU A 149 -11.07 5.16 10.24
C GLU A 149 -11.11 6.53 9.53
N ASP A 150 -10.00 7.25 9.52
CA ASP A 150 -9.88 8.61 8.96
C ASP A 150 -10.07 8.65 7.44
N PHE A 151 -9.66 7.61 6.74
CA PHE A 151 -9.87 7.43 5.29
C PHE A 151 -11.22 6.81 4.92
N GLY A 152 -12.05 6.41 5.90
CA GLY A 152 -13.33 5.76 5.66
C GLY A 152 -13.23 4.31 5.18
N TYR A 153 -12.10 3.65 5.40
CA TYR A 153 -11.87 2.25 5.00
C TYR A 153 -12.41 1.24 6.00
N ALA A 154 -12.44 1.61 7.30
CA ALA A 154 -12.77 0.71 8.39
C ALA A 154 -14.06 -0.12 8.17
N PRO A 155 -15.17 0.41 7.62
CA PRO A 155 -16.39 -0.37 7.39
C PRO A 155 -16.23 -1.51 6.37
N PHE A 156 -15.19 -1.51 5.55
CA PHE A 156 -14.96 -2.48 4.49
C PHE A 156 -13.92 -3.54 4.85
N LEU A 157 -13.22 -3.38 5.97
CA LEU A 157 -12.09 -4.21 6.35
C LEU A 157 -12.48 -5.19 7.46
N SER A 158 -12.26 -6.49 7.25
CA SER A 158 -12.39 -7.53 8.27
C SER A 158 -11.11 -7.77 9.05
N LEU A 159 -9.96 -7.30 8.53
CA LEU A 159 -8.65 -7.48 9.14
C LEU A 159 -7.78 -6.23 8.96
N ILE A 160 -7.14 -5.78 10.03
CA ILE A 160 -6.09 -4.75 10.00
C ILE A 160 -4.87 -5.30 10.74
N VAL A 161 -3.76 -5.48 10.00
CA VAL A 161 -2.47 -5.91 10.55
C VAL A 161 -1.51 -4.72 10.53
N ASP A 162 -1.26 -4.18 11.70
CA ASP A 162 -0.24 -3.15 11.95
C ASP A 162 1.02 -3.84 12.49
N SER A 163 2.13 -3.71 11.80
CA SER A 163 3.39 -4.38 12.14
C SER A 163 3.88 -4.07 13.56
N ARG A 164 3.73 -2.83 14.02
CA ARG A 164 4.14 -2.43 15.38
C ARG A 164 3.31 -3.13 16.45
N ARG A 165 2.01 -3.37 16.19
CA ARG A 165 1.12 -4.04 17.16
C ARG A 165 1.34 -5.54 17.22
N VAL A 166 1.66 -6.16 16.08
CA VAL A 166 1.85 -7.62 16.03
C VAL A 166 3.31 -8.05 16.21
N GLY A 167 4.27 -7.11 16.14
CA GLY A 167 5.71 -7.38 16.24
C GLY A 167 6.30 -8.10 15.03
N LEU A 168 5.60 -8.08 13.89
CA LEU A 168 6.02 -8.69 12.63
C LEU A 168 6.09 -7.60 11.55
N PHE A 169 7.16 -7.56 10.75
CA PHE A 169 7.40 -6.47 9.81
C PHE A 169 7.69 -7.01 8.41
N LYS A 170 7.12 -6.37 7.37
CA LYS A 170 7.55 -6.59 5.99
C LYS A 170 9.02 -6.16 5.84
N PRO A 171 9.87 -6.91 5.16
CA PRO A 171 9.62 -8.02 4.22
C PRO A 171 9.64 -9.43 4.84
N ASP A 172 9.57 -9.59 6.17
CA ASP A 172 9.48 -10.94 6.75
C ASP A 172 8.16 -11.61 6.31
N PRO A 173 8.21 -12.80 5.69
CA PRO A 173 7.02 -13.54 5.31
C PRO A 173 6.09 -13.90 6.50
N ALA A 174 6.59 -13.84 7.72
CA ALA A 174 5.81 -14.14 8.92
C ALA A 174 4.57 -13.24 9.06
N ILE A 175 4.64 -11.96 8.68
CA ILE A 175 3.48 -11.05 8.75
C ILE A 175 2.36 -11.48 7.79
N PHE A 176 2.72 -11.99 6.61
CA PHE A 176 1.73 -12.47 5.63
C PHE A 176 1.14 -13.81 6.04
N ARG A 177 1.92 -14.69 6.66
CA ARG A 177 1.40 -15.93 7.26
C ARG A 177 0.42 -15.61 8.37
N TYR A 178 0.76 -14.70 9.28
CA TYR A 178 -0.14 -14.21 10.32
C TYR A 178 -1.44 -13.64 9.74
N ALA A 179 -1.35 -12.78 8.70
CA ALA A 179 -2.52 -12.21 8.05
C ALA A 179 -3.39 -13.28 7.38
N ALA A 180 -2.79 -14.26 6.71
CA ALA A 180 -3.50 -15.37 6.07
C ALA A 180 -4.22 -16.25 7.11
N GLU A 181 -3.58 -16.56 8.23
CA GLU A 181 -4.20 -17.31 9.34
C GLU A 181 -5.39 -16.55 9.95
N LYS A 182 -5.27 -15.21 10.09
CA LYS A 182 -6.33 -14.38 10.68
C LYS A 182 -7.52 -14.20 9.76
N ILE A 183 -7.31 -13.97 8.47
CA ILE A 183 -8.40 -13.83 7.50
C ILE A 183 -8.98 -15.22 7.12
N GLY A 184 -8.22 -16.28 7.40
CA GLY A 184 -8.63 -17.68 7.17
C GLY A 184 -8.54 -18.12 5.71
N GLY A 185 -8.82 -19.40 5.48
CA GLY A 185 -8.86 -20.00 4.16
C GLY A 185 -7.49 -20.47 3.64
N ASP A 186 -7.48 -20.94 2.39
CA ASP A 186 -6.26 -21.37 1.69
C ASP A 186 -5.45 -20.13 1.27
N PRO A 187 -4.15 -20.04 1.58
CA PRO A 187 -3.28 -18.96 1.12
C PRO A 187 -3.36 -18.68 -0.39
N GLY A 188 -3.52 -19.73 -1.22
CA GLY A 188 -3.69 -19.60 -2.66
C GLY A 188 -4.97 -18.85 -3.09
N THR A 189 -5.92 -18.64 -2.18
CA THR A 189 -7.16 -17.88 -2.42
C THR A 189 -7.11 -16.43 -1.89
N ILE A 190 -5.95 -16.00 -1.40
CA ILE A 190 -5.72 -14.67 -0.86
C ILE A 190 -4.79 -13.91 -1.81
N LEU A 191 -5.18 -12.70 -2.21
CA LEU A 191 -4.38 -11.80 -3.05
C LEU A 191 -3.79 -10.69 -2.18
N MET A 192 -2.45 -10.56 -2.19
CA MET A 192 -1.78 -9.36 -1.65
C MET A 192 -1.61 -8.32 -2.74
N VAL A 193 -2.01 -7.08 -2.48
CA VAL A 193 -1.87 -5.93 -3.38
C VAL A 193 -0.95 -4.92 -2.72
N GLY A 194 0.17 -4.58 -3.37
CA GLY A 194 1.12 -3.60 -2.84
C GLY A 194 1.99 -2.97 -3.92
N ASP A 195 2.58 -1.81 -3.61
CA ASP A 195 3.44 -1.07 -4.53
C ASP A 195 4.93 -1.47 -4.43
N SER A 196 5.32 -2.14 -3.35
CA SER A 196 6.70 -2.58 -3.13
C SER A 196 6.89 -4.05 -3.51
N PHE A 197 7.68 -4.28 -4.57
CA PHE A 197 7.99 -5.64 -5.01
C PHE A 197 8.67 -6.45 -3.88
N GLU A 198 9.65 -5.86 -3.19
CA GLU A 198 10.44 -6.53 -2.16
C GLU A 198 9.68 -6.70 -0.84
N ARG A 199 8.81 -5.72 -0.47
CA ARG A 199 8.12 -5.74 0.83
C ARG A 199 6.74 -6.40 0.77
N ASP A 200 6.09 -6.42 -0.42
CA ASP A 200 4.73 -6.95 -0.56
C ASP A 200 4.69 -8.20 -1.42
N VAL A 201 5.20 -8.15 -2.67
CA VAL A 201 5.08 -9.22 -3.64
C VAL A 201 5.88 -10.45 -3.22
N LEU A 202 7.20 -10.32 -3.10
CA LEU A 202 8.08 -11.46 -2.82
C LEU A 202 7.73 -12.20 -1.53
N PRO A 203 7.54 -11.53 -0.37
CA PRO A 203 7.26 -12.25 0.86
C PRO A 203 5.84 -12.85 0.90
N ALA A 204 4.86 -12.24 0.24
CA ALA A 204 3.52 -12.82 0.07
C ALA A 204 3.58 -14.12 -0.75
N LYS A 205 4.32 -14.13 -1.86
CA LYS A 205 4.53 -15.34 -2.69
C LYS A 205 5.22 -16.45 -1.90
N LYS A 206 6.19 -16.14 -1.03
CA LYS A 206 6.89 -17.13 -0.19
C LYS A 206 5.98 -17.91 0.77
N VAL A 207 4.82 -17.36 1.12
CA VAL A 207 3.83 -18.04 1.98
C VAL A 207 2.62 -18.56 1.20
N GLY A 208 2.71 -18.58 -0.13
CA GLY A 208 1.70 -19.16 -1.01
C GLY A 208 0.55 -18.23 -1.38
N LEU A 209 0.59 -16.94 -0.99
CA LEU A 209 -0.38 -15.96 -1.44
C LEU A 209 -0.20 -15.67 -2.94
N LYS A 210 -1.26 -15.18 -3.55
CA LYS A 210 -1.17 -14.51 -4.84
C LYS A 210 -0.75 -13.05 -4.63
N ALA A 211 -0.11 -12.46 -5.66
CA ALA A 211 0.41 -11.11 -5.55
C ALA A 211 0.06 -10.23 -6.74
N ALA A 212 -0.49 -9.06 -6.46
CA ALA A 212 -0.66 -7.97 -7.40
C ALA A 212 0.37 -6.87 -7.10
N TRP A 213 1.16 -6.52 -8.11
CA TRP A 213 2.10 -5.43 -7.99
C TRP A 213 1.51 -4.15 -8.58
N LEU A 214 1.44 -3.11 -7.75
CA LEU A 214 0.99 -1.78 -8.14
C LEU A 214 2.21 -0.95 -8.60
N GLU A 215 2.40 -0.84 -9.91
CA GLU A 215 3.47 -0.04 -10.51
C GLU A 215 3.31 1.44 -10.21
N GLY A 216 2.08 1.95 -10.26
CA GLY A 216 1.77 3.36 -10.18
C GLY A 216 1.84 4.05 -11.55
N VAL A 217 1.57 5.37 -11.56
CA VAL A 217 1.53 6.17 -12.79
C VAL A 217 2.93 6.44 -13.37
N THR A 218 3.97 6.46 -12.54
CA THR A 218 5.36 6.56 -12.98
C THR A 218 5.87 5.17 -13.35
N PRO A 219 6.21 4.92 -14.63
CA PRO A 219 6.69 3.62 -15.05
C PRO A 219 7.92 3.17 -14.27
N ARG A 220 7.87 1.94 -13.76
CA ARG A 220 8.98 1.26 -13.08
C ARG A 220 9.18 -0.11 -13.72
N GLU A 221 10.42 -0.56 -13.82
CA GLU A 221 10.71 -1.92 -14.27
C GLU A 221 10.34 -2.91 -13.16
N CYS A 222 9.59 -3.96 -13.52
CA CYS A 222 9.29 -5.03 -12.58
C CYS A 222 10.54 -5.88 -12.37
N PRO A 223 11.05 -6.03 -11.14
CA PRO A 223 12.30 -6.77 -10.89
C PRO A 223 12.23 -8.25 -11.32
N ASP A 224 11.09 -8.90 -11.13
CA ASP A 224 10.84 -10.27 -11.58
C ASP A 224 9.34 -10.47 -11.90
N PRO A 225 8.95 -10.33 -13.18
CA PRO A 225 7.56 -10.50 -13.60
C PRO A 225 6.98 -11.89 -13.31
N SER A 226 7.82 -12.93 -13.13
CA SER A 226 7.34 -14.28 -12.82
C SER A 226 6.72 -14.42 -11.43
N GLN A 227 7.02 -13.50 -10.52
CA GLN A 227 6.46 -13.44 -9.16
C GLN A 227 5.15 -12.66 -9.10
N VAL A 228 4.76 -11.97 -10.18
CA VAL A 228 3.59 -11.09 -10.21
C VAL A 228 2.44 -11.82 -10.91
N ASP A 229 1.36 -12.08 -10.16
CA ASP A 229 0.16 -12.69 -10.73
C ASP A 229 -0.72 -11.64 -11.44
N ILE A 230 -0.77 -10.40 -10.90
CA ILE A 230 -1.47 -9.26 -11.51
C ILE A 230 -0.54 -8.04 -11.51
N HIS A 231 -0.41 -7.40 -12.66
CA HIS A 231 0.28 -6.12 -12.78
C HIS A 231 -0.75 -4.99 -12.93
N LEU A 232 -0.70 -4.01 -12.03
CA LEU A 232 -1.61 -2.87 -11.98
C LEU A 232 -0.85 -1.57 -12.22
N ARG A 233 -1.35 -0.73 -13.10
CA ARG A 233 -0.85 0.64 -13.24
C ARG A 233 -1.52 1.59 -12.24
N ARG A 234 -2.79 1.35 -11.96
CA ARG A 234 -3.58 2.08 -10.96
C ARG A 234 -4.34 1.07 -10.13
N LEU A 235 -4.58 1.41 -8.88
CA LEU A 235 -5.36 0.54 -8.00
C LEU A 235 -6.81 0.37 -8.51
N ALA A 236 -7.35 1.41 -9.15
CA ALA A 236 -8.65 1.39 -9.82
C ALA A 236 -8.79 0.32 -10.93
N ASP A 237 -7.67 -0.21 -11.46
CA ASP A 237 -7.69 -1.27 -12.48
C ASP A 237 -7.97 -2.65 -11.88
N LEU A 238 -7.86 -2.82 -10.57
CA LEU A 238 -8.00 -4.10 -9.88
C LEU A 238 -9.34 -4.81 -10.16
N PRO A 239 -10.53 -4.14 -10.11
CA PRO A 239 -11.79 -4.81 -10.41
C PRO A 239 -11.87 -5.37 -11.83
N ALA A 240 -11.30 -4.66 -12.82
CA ALA A 240 -11.25 -5.12 -14.21
C ALA A 240 -10.29 -6.30 -14.35
N ALA A 241 -9.11 -6.26 -13.73
CA ALA A 241 -8.13 -7.32 -13.72
C ALA A 241 -8.70 -8.61 -13.09
N LEU A 242 -9.45 -8.49 -12.00
CA LEU A 242 -10.16 -9.61 -11.36
C LEU A 242 -11.31 -10.17 -12.23
N SER A 243 -11.95 -9.34 -13.07
CA SER A 243 -13.06 -9.74 -13.95
C SER A 243 -12.59 -10.34 -15.27
N ALA A 244 -11.50 -9.82 -15.84
CA ALA A 244 -11.01 -10.26 -17.17
C ALA A 244 -10.74 -11.77 -17.23
N ALA A 245 -10.33 -12.35 -16.11
CA ALA A 245 -10.15 -13.78 -16.00
C ALA A 245 -11.47 -14.57 -15.85
N SER A 246 -12.58 -13.94 -15.43
CA SER A 246 -13.90 -14.58 -15.36
C SER A 246 -14.62 -14.62 -16.70
N LEU A 247 -14.38 -13.64 -17.59
CA LEU A 247 -15.05 -13.52 -18.91
C LEU A 247 -14.48 -14.45 -19.99
N ALA A 248 -13.27 -14.95 -19.81
CA ALA A 248 -12.67 -15.91 -20.74
C ALA A 248 -13.27 -17.34 -20.64
N LEU A 249 -14.32 -17.54 -19.83
CA LEU A 249 -15.00 -18.83 -19.56
C LEU A 249 -16.49 -18.86 -19.99
N ALA A 250 -17.01 -17.77 -20.54
CA ALA A 250 -18.36 -17.72 -21.13
C ALA A 250 -18.29 -17.81 -22.65
#